data_515cd9f5992ca70080c0b0a6768900f3
#
_entry.id   515cd9f5992ca70080c0b0a6768900f3
#
_cell.length_a   1.000
_cell.length_b   1.000
_cell.length_c   1.000
_cell.angle_alpha   90.00
_cell.angle_beta   90.00
_cell.angle_gamma   90.00
#
_symmetry.space_group_name_H-M   'P 1'
#
loop_
_entity.id
_entity.type
_entity.pdbx_description
1 polymer ?
#
loop_
_entity_poly.entity_id
_entity_poly.type
_entity_poly.pdbx_seq_one_letter_code
_entity_poly.pdbx_strand_id
1 'polypeptide(L)'
;MPEALIGSASSGVLRDAAIGFYGKIPGRGDFVQAGLPRAFVDPWDAWMQRMILASRAVLGEGWLPAWLEAAVWRFALSPGICGPGSVLGLWMPSVDSVGRYFPLTLAAVAPDLEASALMREGGGFLAAAEDAGRDALVNDLPPEALMARLADAIATPPAGAASDPVLCPAGGGLWWTEGAPLVSAERFASAGLPDENTFVAMLISCCSRPPGLASEQAR
;
A
#
# COMPACT_ATOMS: atom_id res chain seq x y z
N MET A 1 20.61 -10.65 -44.21
CA MET A 1 20.48 -10.79 -42.77
C MET A 1 19.75 -9.56 -42.25
N PRO A 2 18.44 -9.65 -41.95
CA PRO A 2 17.76 -8.52 -41.30
C PRO A 2 17.97 -8.67 -39.77
N GLU A 3 18.58 -7.65 -39.18
CA GLU A 3 18.62 -7.45 -37.73
C GLU A 3 17.19 -7.26 -37.23
N ALA A 4 16.79 -8.13 -36.34
CA ALA A 4 15.55 -8.02 -35.59
C ALA A 4 15.66 -6.82 -34.64
N LEU A 5 14.93 -5.76 -34.94
CA LEU A 5 14.59 -4.70 -34.02
C LEU A 5 13.78 -5.31 -32.86
N ILE A 6 14.46 -5.64 -31.78
CA ILE A 6 13.81 -5.84 -30.47
C ILE A 6 13.48 -4.44 -29.96
N GLY A 7 12.36 -3.91 -30.44
CA GLY A 7 11.81 -2.66 -29.98
C GLY A 7 11.35 -2.79 -28.53
N SER A 8 11.89 -1.95 -27.68
CA SER A 8 11.53 -1.66 -26.31
C SER A 8 10.02 -1.41 -26.17
N ALA A 9 9.28 -2.45 -25.79
CA ALA A 9 7.85 -2.37 -25.45
C ALA A 9 7.61 -2.09 -23.94
N SER A 10 8.54 -1.41 -23.28
CA SER A 10 8.63 -1.30 -21.82
C SER A 10 7.92 -0.08 -21.20
N SER A 11 7.27 0.77 -21.97
CA SER A 11 6.74 2.06 -21.45
C SER A 11 5.22 2.19 -21.42
N GLY A 12 4.45 1.13 -21.65
CA GLY A 12 3.01 1.21 -21.90
C GLY A 12 2.08 0.72 -20.78
N VAL A 13 2.57 -0.15 -19.92
CA VAL A 13 1.74 -0.99 -19.03
C VAL A 13 0.93 -0.19 -18.00
N LEU A 14 1.49 0.84 -17.42
CA LEU A 14 0.78 1.70 -16.46
C LEU A 14 -0.15 2.73 -17.11
N ARG A 15 -0.05 2.94 -18.42
CA ARG A 15 -0.86 3.95 -19.12
C ARG A 15 -2.35 3.59 -19.17
N ASP A 16 -2.65 2.30 -19.17
CA ASP A 16 -4.02 1.78 -19.19
C ASP A 16 -4.55 1.43 -17.80
N ALA A 17 -3.70 1.60 -16.75
CA ALA A 17 -4.11 1.38 -15.37
C ALA A 17 -4.94 2.57 -14.85
N ALA A 18 -5.97 2.26 -14.10
CA ALA A 18 -6.68 3.26 -13.29
C ALA A 18 -5.83 3.59 -12.07
N ILE A 19 -5.43 4.86 -11.94
CA ILE A 19 -4.55 5.32 -10.88
C ILE A 19 -5.25 6.32 -10.01
N GLY A 20 -4.94 6.24 -8.70
CA GLY A 20 -5.55 7.15 -7.77
C GLY A 20 -5.23 6.84 -6.32
N PHE A 21 -6.06 7.39 -5.47
CA PHE A 21 -5.93 7.23 -4.02
C PHE A 21 -7.29 7.09 -3.36
N TYR A 22 -7.25 6.51 -2.15
CA TYR A 22 -8.39 6.39 -1.25
C TYR A 22 -7.91 6.44 0.21
N GLY A 23 -8.61 7.19 1.05
CA GLY A 23 -8.33 7.22 2.49
C GLY A 23 -8.54 8.57 3.13
N LYS A 24 -7.70 8.90 4.12
CA LYS A 24 -7.77 10.15 4.88
C LYS A 24 -6.49 10.94 4.74
N ILE A 25 -6.62 12.26 4.78
CA ILE A 25 -5.50 13.21 4.86
C ILE A 25 -5.78 14.23 5.97
N PRO A 26 -4.74 14.76 6.66
CA PRO A 26 -4.91 15.59 7.86
C PRO A 26 -5.75 16.86 7.63
N GLY A 27 -5.63 17.50 6.49
CA GLY A 27 -6.37 18.72 6.17
C GLY A 27 -7.83 18.54 5.79
N ARG A 28 -8.37 17.32 5.80
CA ARG A 28 -9.75 17.03 5.41
C ARG A 28 -10.49 16.29 6.52
N GLY A 29 -11.78 16.63 6.73
CA GLY A 29 -12.65 15.96 7.69
C GLY A 29 -13.29 14.67 7.16
N ASP A 30 -13.33 14.49 5.85
CA ASP A 30 -13.95 13.34 5.19
C ASP A 30 -12.93 12.51 4.42
N PHE A 31 -13.36 11.32 3.95
CA PHE A 31 -12.56 10.52 3.05
C PHE A 31 -12.26 11.27 1.75
N VAL A 32 -11.03 11.14 1.27
CA VAL A 32 -10.61 11.59 -0.05
C VAL A 32 -10.50 10.41 -0.99
N GLN A 33 -10.99 10.56 -2.22
CA GLN A 33 -10.94 9.52 -3.23
C GLN A 33 -10.85 10.16 -4.62
N ALA A 34 -9.97 9.65 -5.46
CA ALA A 34 -9.92 9.96 -6.88
C ALA A 34 -9.27 8.82 -7.67
N GLY A 35 -9.70 8.60 -8.91
CA GLY A 35 -9.08 7.73 -9.90
C GLY A 35 -9.24 6.21 -9.69
N LEU A 36 -9.46 5.73 -8.49
CA LEU A 36 -9.57 4.29 -8.21
C LEU A 36 -11.01 3.77 -8.49
N PRO A 37 -11.14 2.59 -9.13
CA PRO A 37 -12.43 1.98 -9.39
C PRO A 37 -13.09 1.47 -8.08
N ARG A 38 -14.42 1.55 -7.99
CA ARG A 38 -15.17 1.03 -6.85
C ARG A 38 -14.94 -0.46 -6.60
N ALA A 39 -14.75 -1.23 -7.65
CA ALA A 39 -14.44 -2.66 -7.55
C ALA A 39 -13.17 -2.95 -6.74
N PHE A 40 -12.23 -2.00 -6.67
CA PHE A 40 -11.07 -2.06 -5.76
C PHE A 40 -11.40 -1.43 -4.41
N VAL A 41 -11.98 -0.22 -4.40
CA VAL A 41 -12.16 0.57 -3.17
C VAL A 41 -13.09 -0.14 -2.18
N ASP A 42 -14.21 -0.70 -2.61
CA ASP A 42 -15.21 -1.28 -1.72
C ASP A 42 -14.66 -2.48 -0.90
N PRO A 43 -14.02 -3.51 -1.49
CA PRO A 43 -13.42 -4.59 -0.71
C PRO A 43 -12.20 -4.15 0.09
N TRP A 44 -11.40 -3.18 -0.40
CA TRP A 44 -10.27 -2.61 0.33
C TRP A 44 -10.71 -1.88 1.59
N ASP A 45 -11.72 -1.02 1.47
CA ASP A 45 -12.29 -0.28 2.60
C ASP A 45 -12.84 -1.22 3.68
N ALA A 46 -13.65 -2.20 3.27
CA ALA A 46 -14.22 -3.19 4.18
C ALA A 46 -13.14 -4.01 4.91
N TRP A 47 -12.06 -4.37 4.21
CA TRP A 47 -10.91 -5.04 4.81
C TRP A 47 -10.20 -4.13 5.80
N MET A 48 -9.85 -2.92 5.41
CA MET A 48 -9.09 -1.99 6.24
C MET A 48 -9.85 -1.59 7.52
N GLN A 49 -11.16 -1.35 7.42
CA GLN A 49 -12.00 -1.07 8.60
C GLN A 49 -11.96 -2.23 9.60
N ARG A 50 -12.08 -3.47 9.11
CA ARG A 50 -12.00 -4.67 9.95
C ARG A 50 -10.62 -4.82 10.60
N MET A 51 -9.54 -4.58 9.84
CA MET A 51 -8.17 -4.66 10.35
C MET A 51 -7.87 -3.61 11.42
N ILE A 52 -8.33 -2.38 11.23
CA ILE A 52 -8.19 -1.31 12.24
C ILE A 52 -8.95 -1.68 13.51
N LEU A 53 -10.16 -2.18 13.39
CA LEU A 53 -10.96 -2.58 14.55
C LEU A 53 -10.29 -3.74 15.33
N ALA A 54 -9.87 -4.78 14.62
CA ALA A 54 -9.21 -5.94 15.20
C ALA A 54 -7.87 -5.58 15.87
N SER A 55 -7.03 -4.79 15.17
CA SER A 55 -5.74 -4.37 15.73
C SER A 55 -5.89 -3.49 16.98
N ARG A 56 -6.93 -2.65 17.05
CA ARG A 56 -7.27 -1.90 18.27
C ARG A 56 -7.64 -2.81 19.44
N ALA A 57 -8.43 -3.85 19.17
CA ALA A 57 -8.82 -4.81 20.19
C ALA A 57 -7.62 -5.59 20.74
N VAL A 58 -6.65 -5.93 19.87
CA VAL A 58 -5.43 -6.68 20.26
C VAL A 58 -4.42 -5.80 20.99
N LEU A 59 -4.15 -4.59 20.49
CA LEU A 59 -3.07 -3.73 20.98
C LEU A 59 -3.53 -2.78 22.11
N GLY A 60 -4.83 -2.57 22.32
CA GLY A 60 -5.34 -1.72 23.39
C GLY A 60 -4.73 -0.31 23.35
N GLU A 61 -4.19 0.11 24.48
CA GLU A 61 -3.52 1.43 24.62
C GLU A 61 -2.27 1.57 23.74
N GLY A 62 -1.63 0.47 23.39
CA GLY A 62 -0.48 0.44 22.48
C GLY A 62 -0.83 0.68 21.00
N TRP A 63 -2.10 0.66 20.64
CA TRP A 63 -2.52 0.79 19.25
C TRP A 63 -2.15 2.15 18.64
N LEU A 64 -2.40 3.23 19.35
CA LEU A 64 -2.14 4.57 18.80
C LEU A 64 -0.65 4.84 18.54
N PRO A 65 0.27 4.56 19.47
CA PRO A 65 1.70 4.62 19.16
C PRO A 65 2.09 3.74 17.97
N ALA A 66 1.60 2.50 17.91
CA ALA A 66 1.88 1.59 16.80
C ALA A 66 1.35 2.10 15.46
N TRP A 67 0.17 2.71 15.43
CA TRP A 67 -0.40 3.32 14.23
C TRP A 67 0.40 4.52 13.74
N LEU A 68 0.79 5.42 14.63
CA LEU A 68 1.51 6.65 14.28
C LEU A 68 2.94 6.37 13.78
N GLU A 69 3.55 5.27 14.22
CA GLU A 69 4.88 4.83 13.82
C GLU A 69 4.85 3.68 12.80
N ALA A 70 3.65 3.34 12.28
CA ALA A 70 3.53 2.23 11.34
C ALA A 70 4.28 2.49 10.03
N ALA A 71 4.81 1.42 9.48
CA ALA A 71 5.54 1.44 8.22
C ALA A 71 4.65 1.80 7.04
N VAL A 72 5.26 2.33 5.98
CA VAL A 72 4.64 2.33 4.65
C VAL A 72 4.70 0.90 4.11
N TRP A 73 3.56 0.34 3.81
CA TRP A 73 3.44 -0.99 3.22
C TRP A 73 3.10 -0.90 1.75
N ARG A 74 3.94 -1.47 0.93
CA ARG A 74 3.73 -1.65 -0.50
C ARG A 74 3.10 -3.01 -0.75
N PHE A 75 2.27 -3.10 -1.77
CA PHE A 75 1.60 -4.36 -2.10
C PHE A 75 1.39 -4.53 -3.60
N ALA A 76 1.39 -5.79 -4.02
CA ALA A 76 0.92 -6.23 -5.33
C ALA A 76 -0.13 -7.32 -5.13
N LEU A 77 -1.30 -7.20 -5.75
CA LEU A 77 -2.40 -8.13 -5.63
C LEU A 77 -2.76 -8.70 -7.00
N SER A 78 -2.93 -10.01 -7.05
CA SER A 78 -3.47 -10.69 -8.23
C SER A 78 -4.95 -10.38 -8.44
N PRO A 79 -5.47 -10.52 -9.68
CA PRO A 79 -6.89 -10.39 -9.97
C PRO A 79 -7.73 -11.28 -9.05
N GLY A 80 -8.89 -10.79 -8.63
CA GLY A 80 -9.83 -11.52 -7.77
C GLY A 80 -9.66 -11.29 -6.27
N ILE A 81 -8.54 -10.70 -5.81
CA ILE A 81 -8.33 -10.41 -4.38
C ILE A 81 -9.07 -9.13 -3.97
N CYS A 82 -8.91 -8.08 -4.75
CA CYS A 82 -9.52 -6.77 -4.48
C CYS A 82 -10.11 -6.21 -5.80
N GLY A 83 -11.04 -6.95 -6.37
CA GLY A 83 -11.64 -6.65 -7.66
C GLY A 83 -11.02 -7.45 -8.83
N PRO A 84 -11.49 -7.21 -10.08
CA PRO A 84 -11.12 -8.02 -11.24
C PRO A 84 -9.70 -7.78 -11.77
N GLY A 85 -9.08 -6.65 -11.44
CA GLY A 85 -7.76 -6.27 -11.96
C GLY A 85 -6.62 -6.59 -10.98
N SER A 86 -5.40 -6.66 -11.53
CA SER A 86 -4.19 -6.62 -10.69
C SER A 86 -4.02 -5.24 -10.10
N VAL A 87 -3.48 -5.20 -8.88
CA VAL A 87 -3.26 -3.95 -8.15
C VAL A 87 -1.79 -3.84 -7.74
N LEU A 88 -1.20 -2.68 -7.94
CA LEU A 88 0.08 -2.30 -7.36
C LEU A 88 -0.12 -1.01 -6.57
N GLY A 89 0.26 -1.01 -5.30
CA GLY A 89 0.03 0.16 -4.47
C GLY A 89 0.82 0.17 -3.18
N LEU A 90 0.54 1.19 -2.42
CA LEU A 90 1.03 1.34 -1.05
C LEU A 90 -0.06 1.93 -0.16
N TRP A 91 0.06 1.69 1.13
CA TRP A 91 -0.68 2.42 2.15
C TRP A 91 0.24 2.94 3.23
N MET A 92 -0.11 4.06 3.82
CA MET A 92 0.59 4.68 4.94
C MET A 92 -0.41 5.11 6.01
N PRO A 93 -0.02 5.08 7.30
CA PRO A 93 -0.91 5.51 8.37
C PRO A 93 -1.29 6.96 8.20
N SER A 94 -2.55 7.27 8.47
CA SER A 94 -3.06 8.63 8.37
C SER A 94 -4.16 8.91 9.40
N VAL A 95 -4.55 10.17 9.49
CA VAL A 95 -5.60 10.69 10.36
C VAL A 95 -6.31 11.83 9.62
N ASP A 96 -7.59 12.04 9.90
CA ASP A 96 -8.31 13.21 9.38
C ASP A 96 -8.25 14.42 10.34
N SER A 97 -8.77 15.55 9.90
CA SER A 97 -8.77 16.81 10.66
C SER A 97 -9.54 16.77 11.98
N VAL A 98 -10.35 15.72 12.22
CA VAL A 98 -11.11 15.50 13.46
C VAL A 98 -10.58 14.35 14.30
N GLY A 99 -9.40 13.78 13.94
CA GLY A 99 -8.72 12.76 14.73
C GLY A 99 -9.19 11.32 14.47
N ARG A 100 -9.83 11.03 13.33
CA ARG A 100 -10.21 9.66 12.96
C ARG A 100 -9.13 9.02 12.11
N TYR A 101 -8.60 7.90 12.58
CA TYR A 101 -7.49 7.17 11.97
C TYR A 101 -7.98 6.25 10.86
N PHE A 102 -7.40 6.38 9.68
CA PHE A 102 -7.58 5.50 8.52
C PHE A 102 -6.42 5.77 7.54
N PRO A 103 -5.86 4.76 6.85
CA PRO A 103 -4.69 4.98 6.01
C PRO A 103 -5.02 5.80 4.78
N LEU A 104 -3.99 6.43 4.22
CA LEU A 104 -3.98 6.88 2.85
C LEU A 104 -3.41 5.76 1.98
N THR A 105 -4.18 5.31 1.01
CA THR A 105 -3.81 4.28 0.03
C THR A 105 -3.65 4.92 -1.34
N LEU A 106 -2.54 4.64 -2.02
CA LEU A 106 -2.27 5.07 -3.38
C LEU A 106 -2.02 3.83 -4.23
N ALA A 107 -2.71 3.71 -5.37
CA ALA A 107 -2.64 2.48 -6.16
C ALA A 107 -2.83 2.71 -7.66
N ALA A 108 -2.33 1.74 -8.43
CA ALA A 108 -2.62 1.52 -9.83
C ALA A 108 -3.38 0.19 -9.96
N VAL A 109 -4.50 0.20 -10.67
CA VAL A 109 -5.36 -0.97 -10.94
C VAL A 109 -5.35 -1.24 -12.43
N ALA A 110 -4.82 -2.38 -12.82
CA ALA A 110 -4.69 -2.78 -14.23
C ALA A 110 -5.57 -4.02 -14.52
N PRO A 111 -6.63 -3.90 -15.33
CA PRO A 111 -7.59 -4.98 -15.52
C PRO A 111 -7.02 -6.19 -16.28
N ASP A 112 -6.11 -5.97 -17.22
CA ASP A 112 -5.66 -6.99 -18.18
C ASP A 112 -4.20 -7.41 -17.98
N LEU A 113 -3.63 -7.17 -16.79
CA LEU A 113 -2.23 -7.46 -16.49
C LEU A 113 -2.08 -8.40 -15.30
N GLU A 114 -1.05 -9.25 -15.39
CA GLU A 114 -0.57 -10.03 -14.25
C GLU A 114 0.12 -9.11 -13.23
N ALA A 115 -0.11 -9.35 -11.94
CA ALA A 115 0.48 -8.55 -10.86
C ALA A 115 2.02 -8.50 -10.93
N SER A 116 2.67 -9.59 -11.36
CA SER A 116 4.11 -9.64 -11.58
C SER A 116 4.60 -8.73 -12.72
N ALA A 117 3.79 -8.56 -13.76
CA ALA A 117 4.11 -7.62 -14.85
C ALA A 117 3.98 -6.18 -14.35
N LEU A 118 2.90 -5.89 -13.62
CA LEU A 118 2.66 -4.59 -13.03
C LEU A 118 3.77 -4.19 -12.05
N MET A 119 4.28 -5.14 -11.24
CA MET A 119 5.42 -4.91 -10.34
C MET A 119 6.71 -4.56 -11.07
N ARG A 120 7.04 -5.27 -12.15
CA ARG A 120 8.29 -5.04 -12.90
C ARG A 120 8.37 -3.62 -13.47
N GLU A 121 7.25 -3.05 -13.86
CA GLU A 121 7.18 -1.74 -14.49
C GLU A 121 6.79 -0.63 -13.53
N GLY A 122 6.20 -0.99 -12.38
CA GLY A 122 5.59 -0.06 -11.44
C GLY A 122 6.52 0.47 -10.34
N GLY A 123 7.81 0.10 -10.32
CA GLY A 123 8.72 0.56 -9.25
C GLY A 123 8.84 2.08 -9.16
N GLY A 124 8.90 2.74 -10.31
CA GLY A 124 8.90 4.20 -10.37
C GLY A 124 7.59 4.84 -9.90
N PHE A 125 6.46 4.22 -10.22
CA PHE A 125 5.17 4.66 -9.69
C PHE A 125 5.11 4.57 -8.17
N LEU A 126 5.57 3.47 -7.56
CA LEU A 126 5.56 3.32 -6.10
C LEU A 126 6.42 4.38 -5.40
N ALA A 127 7.60 4.68 -5.92
CA ALA A 127 8.46 5.71 -5.35
C ALA A 127 7.78 7.09 -5.40
N ALA A 128 7.25 7.47 -6.56
CA ALA A 128 6.56 8.75 -6.73
C ALA A 128 5.25 8.81 -5.93
N ALA A 129 4.51 7.70 -5.82
CA ALA A 129 3.30 7.61 -5.01
C ALA A 129 3.62 7.77 -3.52
N GLU A 130 4.73 7.19 -3.04
CA GLU A 130 5.17 7.35 -1.66
C GLU A 130 5.55 8.80 -1.37
N ASP A 131 6.33 9.43 -2.24
CA ASP A 131 6.72 10.83 -2.08
C ASP A 131 5.50 11.77 -2.09
N ALA A 132 4.57 11.56 -3.02
CA ALA A 132 3.35 12.34 -3.10
C ALA A 132 2.42 12.11 -1.88
N GLY A 133 2.33 10.87 -1.41
CA GLY A 133 1.56 10.53 -0.21
C GLY A 133 2.14 11.16 1.05
N ARG A 134 3.46 11.09 1.25
CA ARG A 134 4.16 11.76 2.37
C ARG A 134 3.91 13.27 2.35
N ASP A 135 3.99 13.88 1.18
CA ASP A 135 3.74 15.31 1.00
C ASP A 135 2.27 15.68 1.31
N ALA A 136 1.33 14.82 0.95
CA ALA A 136 -0.09 14.99 1.31
C ALA A 136 -0.32 14.94 2.83
N LEU A 137 0.42 14.07 3.54
CA LEU A 137 0.30 13.93 4.99
C LEU A 137 1.03 15.02 5.78
N VAL A 138 2.16 15.51 5.29
CA VAL A 138 3.03 16.47 6.02
C VAL A 138 2.68 17.91 5.67
N ASN A 139 2.44 18.18 4.38
CA ASN A 139 2.27 19.53 3.84
C ASN A 139 0.82 19.83 3.41
N ASP A 140 -0.13 18.95 3.78
CA ASP A 140 -1.55 19.07 3.43
C ASP A 140 -1.81 19.29 1.93
N LEU A 141 -1.11 18.51 1.10
CA LEU A 141 -1.27 18.58 -0.35
C LEU A 141 -2.74 18.34 -0.73
N PRO A 142 -3.38 19.23 -1.49
CA PRO A 142 -4.76 19.07 -1.86
C PRO A 142 -4.96 17.86 -2.80
N PRO A 143 -6.14 17.20 -2.76
CA PRO A 143 -6.42 16.01 -3.55
C PRO A 143 -6.15 16.14 -5.05
N GLU A 144 -6.41 17.31 -5.63
CA GLU A 144 -6.17 17.60 -7.04
C GLU A 144 -4.67 17.60 -7.37
N ALA A 145 -3.84 18.17 -6.49
CA ALA A 145 -2.39 18.18 -6.65
C ALA A 145 -1.79 16.78 -6.40
N LEU A 146 -2.34 16.01 -5.45
CA LEU A 146 -1.96 14.61 -5.25
C LEU A 146 -2.25 13.80 -6.52
N MET A 147 -3.43 13.97 -7.12
CA MET A 147 -3.79 13.28 -8.36
C MET A 147 -2.88 13.66 -9.53
N ALA A 148 -2.53 14.94 -9.67
CA ALA A 148 -1.61 15.42 -10.70
C ALA A 148 -0.23 14.76 -10.56
N ARG A 149 0.33 14.66 -9.35
CA ARG A 149 1.61 14.00 -9.11
C ARG A 149 1.58 12.51 -9.46
N LEU A 150 0.48 11.80 -9.14
CA LEU A 150 0.34 10.40 -9.52
C LEU A 150 0.27 10.22 -11.05
N ALA A 151 -0.39 11.13 -11.75
CA ALA A 151 -0.45 11.10 -13.21
C ALA A 151 0.94 11.37 -13.84
N ASP A 152 1.69 12.32 -13.31
CA ASP A 152 3.06 12.63 -13.77
C ASP A 152 4.03 11.47 -13.56
N ALA A 153 3.86 10.71 -12.47
CA ALA A 153 4.70 9.54 -12.16
C ALA A 153 4.65 8.44 -13.23
N ILE A 154 3.54 8.36 -13.96
CA ILE A 154 3.35 7.38 -15.04
C ILE A 154 3.90 7.91 -16.36
N ALA A 155 3.74 9.20 -16.59
CA ALA A 155 4.21 9.84 -17.83
C ALA A 155 5.75 9.85 -17.91
N THR A 156 6.43 9.84 -16.76
CA THR A 156 7.90 9.94 -16.67
C THR A 156 8.44 8.84 -15.74
N PRO A 157 8.51 7.58 -16.19
CA PRO A 157 9.10 6.53 -15.36
C PRO A 157 10.55 6.86 -15.04
N PRO A 158 10.97 6.81 -13.76
CA PRO A 158 12.35 7.03 -13.40
C PRO A 158 13.24 5.97 -14.04
N ALA A 159 14.34 6.40 -14.62
CA ALA A 159 15.34 5.51 -15.19
C ALA A 159 15.98 4.67 -14.06
N GLY A 160 15.89 3.34 -14.15
CA GLY A 160 16.80 2.46 -13.43
C GLY A 160 16.28 1.74 -12.17
N ALA A 161 14.99 1.67 -11.90
CA ALA A 161 14.48 0.75 -10.89
C ALA A 161 14.44 -0.69 -11.45
N ALA A 162 15.59 -1.36 -11.46
CA ALA A 162 15.65 -2.80 -11.64
C ALA A 162 15.03 -3.42 -10.38
N SER A 163 13.79 -3.82 -10.45
CA SER A 163 13.16 -4.60 -9.41
C SER A 163 13.76 -6.00 -9.45
N ASP A 164 14.22 -6.52 -8.31
CA ASP A 164 14.47 -7.94 -8.16
C ASP A 164 13.28 -8.73 -8.72
N PRO A 165 13.52 -9.83 -9.42
CA PRO A 165 12.46 -10.63 -10.04
C PRO A 165 11.66 -11.41 -8.98
N VAL A 166 11.04 -10.70 -8.05
CA VAL A 166 10.13 -11.33 -7.09
C VAL A 166 8.75 -11.40 -7.71
N LEU A 167 8.28 -12.62 -7.88
CA LEU A 167 6.98 -12.89 -8.47
C LEU A 167 5.89 -12.74 -7.40
N CYS A 168 4.85 -11.97 -7.70
CA CYS A 168 3.61 -12.04 -6.95
C CYS A 168 3.00 -13.43 -7.17
N PRO A 169 2.60 -14.16 -6.10
CA PRO A 169 1.99 -15.48 -6.27
C PRO A 169 0.70 -15.38 -7.07
N ALA A 170 0.52 -16.32 -8.00
CA ALA A 170 -0.71 -16.39 -8.78
C ALA A 170 -1.93 -16.58 -7.84
N GLY A 171 -2.94 -15.73 -7.97
CA GLY A 171 -4.11 -15.73 -7.08
C GLY A 171 -3.84 -15.24 -5.66
N GLY A 172 -2.65 -14.66 -5.39
CA GLY A 172 -2.23 -14.16 -4.08
C GLY A 172 -1.81 -12.70 -4.09
N GLY A 173 -1.34 -12.23 -2.95
CA GLY A 173 -0.75 -10.92 -2.73
C GLY A 173 0.70 -11.01 -2.29
N LEU A 174 1.48 -10.01 -2.65
CA LEU A 174 2.83 -9.79 -2.14
C LEU A 174 2.86 -8.45 -1.41
N TRP A 175 3.43 -8.44 -0.22
CA TRP A 175 3.51 -7.29 0.68
C TRP A 175 4.95 -7.05 1.08
N TRP A 176 5.40 -5.78 1.12
CA TRP A 176 6.75 -5.45 1.57
C TRP A 176 6.85 -4.04 2.14
N THR A 177 7.84 -3.84 2.98
CA THR A 177 8.17 -2.57 3.61
C THR A 177 9.68 -2.42 3.78
N GLU A 178 10.17 -1.18 3.75
CA GLU A 178 11.53 -0.83 4.15
C GLU A 178 11.71 -0.77 5.67
N GLY A 179 10.61 -0.92 6.41
CA GLY A 179 10.57 -0.86 7.86
C GLY A 179 10.18 0.50 8.43
N ALA A 180 10.04 0.51 9.75
CA ALA A 180 9.74 1.65 10.60
C ALA A 180 10.24 1.34 12.02
N PRO A 181 10.15 2.26 13.00
CA PRO A 181 10.69 2.02 14.34
C PRO A 181 10.20 0.72 15.00
N LEU A 182 8.95 0.33 14.76
CA LEU A 182 8.33 -0.88 15.32
C LEU A 182 8.23 -2.05 14.34
N VAL A 183 8.70 -1.90 13.12
CA VAL A 183 8.58 -2.90 12.05
C VAL A 183 9.90 -3.01 11.31
N SER A 184 10.49 -4.19 11.28
CA SER A 184 11.67 -4.45 10.46
C SER A 184 11.34 -4.44 8.97
N ALA A 185 12.34 -4.16 8.11
CA ALA A 185 12.18 -4.36 6.67
C ALA A 185 11.86 -5.83 6.41
N GLU A 186 10.73 -6.08 5.78
CA GLU A 186 10.26 -7.44 5.52
C GLU A 186 9.44 -7.56 4.25
N ARG A 187 9.24 -8.80 3.82
CA ARG A 187 8.42 -9.16 2.66
C ARG A 187 7.73 -10.48 2.94
N PHE A 188 6.44 -10.56 2.64
CA PHE A 188 5.70 -11.81 2.73
C PHE A 188 4.65 -11.93 1.62
N ALA A 189 4.26 -13.18 1.32
CA ALA A 189 3.17 -13.51 0.41
C ALA A 189 1.92 -13.93 1.20
N SER A 190 0.74 -13.65 0.64
CA SER A 190 -0.55 -14.03 1.22
C SER A 190 -1.46 -14.65 0.15
N ALA A 191 -2.35 -15.55 0.55
CA ALA A 191 -3.35 -16.13 -0.36
C ALA A 191 -4.52 -15.16 -0.68
N GLY A 192 -4.55 -13.99 -0.04
CA GLY A 192 -5.56 -12.95 -0.18
C GLY A 192 -5.10 -11.70 0.57
N LEU A 193 -6.05 -10.87 0.98
CA LEU A 193 -5.74 -9.77 1.90
C LEU A 193 -5.31 -10.36 3.26
N PRO A 194 -4.30 -9.79 3.94
CA PRO A 194 -3.82 -10.23 5.24
C PRO A 194 -4.94 -10.37 6.28
N ASP A 195 -4.82 -11.40 7.10
CA ASP A 195 -5.71 -11.58 8.25
C ASP A 195 -5.37 -10.63 9.42
N GLU A 196 -6.15 -10.69 10.48
CA GLU A 196 -6.03 -9.82 11.64
C GLU A 196 -4.68 -9.96 12.35
N ASN A 197 -4.17 -11.19 12.50
CA ASN A 197 -2.88 -11.44 13.14
C ASN A 197 -1.72 -10.91 12.30
N THR A 198 -1.77 -11.14 11.00
CA THR A 198 -0.79 -10.60 10.05
C THR A 198 -0.82 -9.07 10.04
N PHE A 199 -2.01 -8.46 10.05
CA PHE A 199 -2.13 -7.00 10.09
C PHE A 199 -1.57 -6.40 11.39
N VAL A 200 -1.78 -7.05 12.54
CA VAL A 200 -1.14 -6.64 13.82
C VAL A 200 0.38 -6.72 13.69
N ALA A 201 0.93 -7.78 13.09
CA ALA A 201 2.37 -7.90 12.83
C ALA A 201 2.89 -6.80 11.89
N MET A 202 2.08 -6.37 10.90
CA MET A 202 2.42 -5.22 10.03
C MET A 202 2.53 -3.89 10.80
N LEU A 203 1.96 -3.79 11.99
CA LEU A 203 2.08 -2.60 12.84
C LEU A 203 3.24 -2.71 13.84
N ILE A 204 3.60 -3.94 14.31
CA ILE A 204 4.55 -4.17 15.41
C ILE A 204 5.39 -5.45 15.23
N SER A 205 6.01 -5.69 14.08
CA SER A 205 6.82 -6.91 13.85
C SER A 205 8.23 -6.87 14.45
N CYS A 206 8.65 -5.78 15.08
CA CYS A 206 9.96 -5.71 15.73
C CYS A 206 9.98 -6.53 17.02
N CYS A 207 10.97 -7.42 17.17
CA CYS A 207 11.24 -8.24 18.35
C CYS A 207 11.55 -7.41 19.59
N SER A 208 10.53 -6.77 20.15
CA SER A 208 10.57 -6.22 21.51
C SER A 208 9.16 -6.34 22.08
N ARG A 209 8.90 -7.51 22.68
CA ARG A 209 7.77 -7.65 23.61
C ARG A 209 7.86 -6.48 24.59
N PRO A 210 6.84 -5.61 24.72
CA PRO A 210 6.89 -4.53 25.68
C PRO A 210 7.17 -5.12 27.09
N PRO A 211 8.05 -4.53 27.88
CA PRO A 211 8.28 -4.97 29.24
C PRO A 211 7.03 -4.65 30.07
N GLY A 212 6.16 -5.65 30.30
CA GLY A 212 4.97 -5.42 31.13
C GLY A 212 3.92 -6.54 31.18
N LEU A 213 4.05 -7.61 30.41
CA LEU A 213 3.20 -8.81 30.59
C LEU A 213 4.03 -9.96 31.14
N ALA A 214 4.53 -9.79 32.37
CA ALA A 214 5.01 -10.91 33.17
C ALA A 214 3.81 -11.78 33.49
N SER A 215 3.91 -13.04 33.09
CA SER A 215 3.04 -14.15 33.45
C SER A 215 2.76 -14.19 34.95
N GLU A 216 1.58 -13.76 35.34
CA GLU A 216 1.01 -14.15 36.64
C GLU A 216 0.26 -15.48 36.47
N GLN A 217 1.05 -16.56 36.32
CA GLN A 217 0.58 -17.94 36.49
C GLN A 217 1.73 -18.76 37.04
N ALA A 218 1.93 -18.71 38.34
CA ALA A 218 2.53 -19.78 39.12
C ALA A 218 2.36 -19.49 40.64
N ARG A 219 1.19 -19.79 41.18
CA ARG A 219 1.05 -20.39 42.55
C ARG A 219 -0.36 -20.96 42.70
#